data_ce53520c8eb831ceade2335a24820960
#
_entry.id   ce53520c8eb831ceade2335a24820960
#
_cell.length_a   1.000
_cell.length_b   1.000
_cell.length_c   1.000
_cell.angle_alpha   90.00
_cell.angle_beta   90.00
_cell.angle_gamma   90.00
#
_symmetry.space_group_name_H-M   'P 1'
#
loop_
_entity.id
_entity.type
_entity.pdbx_description
1 polymer ?
#
loop_
_entity_poly.entity_id
_entity_poly.type
_entity_poly.pdbx_seq_one_letter_code
_entity_poly.pdbx_strand_id
1 'polypeptide(L)'
;MRCVVQRVSRASVTVEGKITGQVEKGYMVLVGVEQGDAEQDVRYCADKVAGLRVFEDENGKMNRSVKDVGGAVLAVSQFTLLGDVRHGRRPSFSNAARPEEANALYEAFCQALRAENIRVETGVFQTDMQVELVNDGPVTILLDSRKGF
;
A
#
# COMPACT_ATOMS: atom_id res chain seq x y z
N MET A 1 -7.46 8.81 1.14
CA MET A 1 -6.75 7.51 1.17
C MET A 1 -5.27 7.76 1.44
N ARG A 2 -4.72 7.01 2.35
CA ARG A 2 -3.29 7.08 2.68
C ARG A 2 -2.62 5.78 2.31
N CYS A 3 -1.41 5.89 1.78
CA CYS A 3 -0.59 4.72 1.48
C CYS A 3 0.81 4.91 2.03
N VAL A 4 1.37 3.83 2.54
CA VAL A 4 2.80 3.75 2.86
C VAL A 4 3.41 2.77 1.90
N VAL A 5 4.27 3.25 1.02
CA VAL A 5 4.87 2.47 -0.06
C VAL A 5 6.31 2.17 0.33
N GLN A 6 6.64 0.90 0.49
CA GLN A 6 7.99 0.48 0.82
C GLN A 6 8.54 -0.38 -0.32
N ARG A 7 9.70 0.01 -0.85
CA ARG A 7 10.39 -0.79 -1.85
C ARG A 7 10.98 -2.02 -1.18
N VAL A 8 10.71 -3.19 -1.74
CA VAL A 8 11.12 -4.45 -1.13
C VAL A 8 11.88 -5.35 -2.10
N SER A 9 12.79 -6.17 -1.54
CA SER A 9 13.35 -7.31 -2.26
C SER A 9 12.45 -8.53 -2.09
N ARG A 10 11.68 -8.60 -1.00
CA ARG A 10 10.64 -9.60 -0.74
C ARG A 10 9.72 -9.11 0.36
N ALA A 11 8.48 -9.58 0.32
CA ALA A 11 7.51 -9.35 1.38
C ALA A 11 6.46 -10.44 1.38
N SER A 12 5.86 -10.71 2.54
CA SER A 12 4.82 -11.73 2.67
C SER A 12 3.83 -11.38 3.78
N VAL A 13 2.62 -11.93 3.65
CA VAL A 13 1.59 -11.85 4.69
C VAL A 13 1.27 -13.27 5.13
N THR A 14 1.27 -13.50 6.43
CA THR A 14 0.91 -14.77 7.05
C THR A 14 -0.31 -14.57 7.94
N VAL A 15 -1.31 -15.43 7.79
CA VAL A 15 -2.50 -15.47 8.63
C VAL A 15 -2.61 -16.89 9.17
N GLU A 16 -2.67 -17.00 10.51
CA GLU A 16 -2.76 -18.31 11.20
C GLU A 16 -1.72 -19.31 10.70
N GLY A 17 -0.49 -18.84 10.53
CA GLY A 17 0.64 -19.69 10.11
C GLY A 17 0.70 -19.99 8.62
N LYS A 18 -0.22 -19.46 7.81
CA LYS A 18 -0.25 -19.69 6.36
C LYS A 18 0.03 -18.41 5.60
N ILE A 19 0.90 -18.49 4.60
CA ILE A 19 1.16 -17.36 3.70
C ILE A 19 -0.05 -17.16 2.80
N THR A 20 -0.64 -15.97 2.84
CA THR A 20 -1.80 -15.62 2.02
C THR A 20 -1.42 -14.78 0.80
N GLY A 21 -0.26 -14.14 0.84
CA GLY A 21 0.27 -13.39 -0.28
C GLY A 21 1.76 -13.18 -0.09
N GLN A 22 2.50 -13.17 -1.19
CA GLN A 22 3.93 -12.87 -1.14
C GLN A 22 4.42 -12.37 -2.49
N VAL A 23 5.43 -11.52 -2.43
CA VAL A 23 6.09 -10.96 -3.61
C VAL A 23 7.59 -10.98 -3.39
N GLU A 24 8.32 -10.93 -4.50
CA GLU A 24 9.74 -10.66 -4.49
C GLU A 24 9.93 -9.17 -4.78
N LYS A 25 10.76 -8.79 -5.72
CA LYS A 25 11.04 -7.39 -6.03
C LYS A 25 9.76 -6.58 -6.32
N GLY A 26 9.64 -5.45 -5.69
CA GLY A 26 8.51 -4.55 -5.91
C GLY A 26 8.22 -3.70 -4.69
N TYR A 27 6.94 -3.61 -4.34
CA TYR A 27 6.46 -2.84 -3.18
C TYR A 27 5.67 -3.69 -2.21
N MET A 28 5.79 -3.35 -0.93
CA MET A 28 4.75 -3.63 0.05
C MET A 28 4.04 -2.29 0.29
N VAL A 29 2.73 -2.25 0.11
CA VAL A 29 1.93 -1.03 0.26
C VAL A 29 0.88 -1.24 1.33
N LEU A 30 0.95 -0.43 2.38
CA LEU A 30 -0.11 -0.35 3.38
C LEU A 30 -1.14 0.67 2.88
N VAL A 31 -2.41 0.31 2.92
CA VAL A 31 -3.50 1.12 2.37
C VAL A 31 -4.52 1.41 3.47
N GLY A 32 -4.67 2.69 3.80
CA GLY A 32 -5.67 3.17 4.76
C GLY A 32 -6.74 3.98 4.06
N VAL A 33 -8.00 3.62 4.27
CA VAL A 33 -9.14 4.31 3.67
C VAL A 33 -9.74 5.26 4.70
N GLU A 34 -9.88 6.53 4.34
CA GLU A 34 -10.41 7.56 5.21
C GLU A 34 -11.91 7.76 4.93
N GLN A 35 -12.66 8.18 5.95
CA GLN A 35 -14.07 8.53 5.75
C GLN A 35 -14.21 9.57 4.64
N GLY A 36 -15.16 9.36 3.73
CA GLY A 36 -15.41 10.26 2.62
C GLY A 36 -14.54 10.00 1.40
N ASP A 37 -13.62 9.04 1.45
CA ASP A 37 -12.86 8.65 0.27
C ASP A 37 -13.78 8.12 -0.80
N ALA A 38 -13.42 8.37 -2.07
CA ALA A 38 -14.18 8.00 -3.24
C ALA A 38 -13.23 7.45 -4.31
N GLU A 39 -13.77 7.17 -5.49
CA GLU A 39 -13.00 6.61 -6.60
C GLU A 39 -11.81 7.48 -7.00
N GLN A 40 -11.94 8.80 -6.92
CA GLN A 40 -10.84 9.71 -7.23
C GLN A 40 -9.64 9.53 -6.31
N ASP A 41 -9.88 9.19 -5.04
CA ASP A 41 -8.82 8.92 -4.07
C ASP A 41 -8.08 7.64 -4.41
N VAL A 42 -8.84 6.62 -4.83
CA VAL A 42 -8.29 5.35 -5.31
C VAL A 42 -7.40 5.59 -6.52
N ARG A 43 -7.88 6.34 -7.51
CA ARG A 43 -7.11 6.64 -8.73
C ARG A 43 -5.83 7.37 -8.41
N TYR A 44 -5.91 8.39 -7.56
CA TYR A 44 -4.72 9.15 -7.17
C TYR A 44 -3.64 8.23 -6.61
N CYS A 45 -4.01 7.42 -5.62
CA CYS A 45 -3.04 6.53 -4.97
C CYS A 45 -2.54 5.43 -5.91
N ALA A 46 -3.42 4.82 -6.68
CA ALA A 46 -3.03 3.77 -7.64
C ALA A 46 -2.10 4.31 -8.72
N ASP A 47 -2.41 5.48 -9.28
CA ASP A 47 -1.55 6.12 -10.29
C ASP A 47 -0.17 6.44 -9.73
N LYS A 48 -0.12 6.95 -8.49
CA LYS A 48 1.16 7.25 -7.84
C LYS A 48 1.97 5.99 -7.61
N VAL A 49 1.36 4.94 -7.06
CA VAL A 49 2.08 3.68 -6.82
C VAL A 49 2.60 3.09 -8.13
N ALA A 50 1.77 3.07 -9.17
CA ALA A 50 2.17 2.54 -10.47
C ALA A 50 3.30 3.36 -11.11
N GLY A 51 3.29 4.67 -10.94
CA GLY A 51 4.18 5.59 -11.64
C GLY A 51 5.38 6.10 -10.86
N LEU A 52 5.48 5.85 -9.56
CA LEU A 52 6.64 6.29 -8.78
C LEU A 52 7.93 5.74 -9.37
N ARG A 53 8.92 6.61 -9.54
CA ARG A 53 10.20 6.26 -10.15
C ARG A 53 11.27 6.14 -9.08
N VAL A 54 11.19 5.06 -8.29
CA VAL A 54 12.08 4.82 -7.14
C VAL A 54 12.94 3.57 -7.31
N PHE A 55 12.87 2.92 -8.47
CA PHE A 55 13.78 1.83 -8.80
C PHE A 55 14.94 2.38 -9.63
N GLU A 56 16.13 1.86 -9.37
CA GLU A 56 17.33 2.38 -10.00
C GLU A 56 17.42 1.99 -11.48
N ASP A 57 17.89 2.93 -12.28
CA ASP A 57 18.23 2.69 -13.67
C ASP A 57 19.67 2.18 -13.78
N GLU A 58 20.18 2.02 -15.01
CA GLU A 58 21.55 1.56 -15.28
C GLU A 58 22.62 2.51 -14.77
N ASN A 59 22.26 3.76 -14.44
CA ASN A 59 23.17 4.76 -13.89
C ASN A 59 23.06 4.86 -12.35
N GLY A 60 22.29 3.98 -11.72
CA GLY A 60 22.08 3.98 -10.27
C GLY A 60 21.15 5.08 -9.77
N LYS A 61 20.39 5.71 -10.66
CA LYS A 61 19.44 6.78 -10.28
C LYS A 61 18.02 6.26 -10.19
N MET A 62 17.26 6.78 -9.23
CA MET A 62 15.84 6.46 -9.06
C MET A 62 15.05 7.01 -10.24
N ASN A 63 14.81 6.19 -11.23
CA ASN A 63 14.19 6.62 -12.49
C ASN A 63 13.21 5.64 -13.08
N ARG A 64 13.13 4.42 -12.56
CA ARG A 64 12.23 3.38 -13.07
C ARG A 64 11.06 3.14 -12.14
N SER A 65 9.90 2.80 -12.72
CA SER A 65 8.71 2.43 -11.98
C SER A 65 8.72 0.94 -11.63
N VAL A 66 7.79 0.53 -10.76
CA VAL A 66 7.60 -0.89 -10.44
C VAL A 66 7.29 -1.70 -11.69
N LYS A 67 6.52 -1.12 -12.61
CA LYS A 67 6.17 -1.75 -13.89
C LYS A 67 7.40 -1.91 -14.78
N ASP A 68 8.24 -0.88 -14.87
CA ASP A 68 9.47 -0.92 -15.68
C ASP A 68 10.40 -2.05 -15.27
N VAL A 69 10.47 -2.37 -14.00
CA VAL A 69 11.36 -3.43 -13.49
C VAL A 69 10.68 -4.79 -13.37
N GLY A 70 9.42 -4.90 -13.83
CA GLY A 70 8.68 -6.15 -13.72
C GLY A 70 8.38 -6.56 -12.29
N GLY A 71 8.30 -5.59 -11.38
CA GLY A 71 8.02 -5.85 -9.97
C GLY A 71 6.54 -6.11 -9.70
N ALA A 72 6.26 -6.54 -8.47
CA ALA A 72 4.91 -6.82 -8.00
C ALA A 72 4.58 -5.95 -6.78
N VAL A 73 3.30 -5.91 -6.41
CA VAL A 73 2.83 -5.17 -5.24
C VAL A 73 2.14 -6.12 -4.28
N LEU A 74 2.55 -6.10 -3.02
CA LEU A 74 1.81 -6.72 -1.93
C LEU A 74 1.03 -5.61 -1.23
N ALA A 75 -0.29 -5.59 -1.41
CA ALA A 75 -1.15 -4.57 -0.83
C ALA A 75 -1.84 -5.10 0.43
N VAL A 76 -1.71 -4.36 1.52
CA VAL A 76 -2.27 -4.75 2.82
C VAL A 76 -3.16 -3.61 3.32
N SER A 77 -4.42 -3.92 3.58
CA SER A 77 -5.34 -2.95 4.16
C SER A 77 -4.96 -2.70 5.61
N GLN A 78 -4.83 -1.42 6.00
CA GLN A 78 -4.42 -1.05 7.35
C GLN A 78 -5.11 0.25 7.78
N PHE A 79 -6.22 0.13 8.51
CA PHE A 79 -6.96 1.30 8.99
C PHE A 79 -6.19 2.13 10.01
N THR A 80 -5.20 1.52 10.69
CA THR A 80 -4.40 2.22 11.69
C THR A 80 -3.56 3.36 11.10
N LEU A 81 -3.43 3.42 9.77
CA LEU A 81 -2.81 4.59 9.11
C LEU A 81 -3.60 5.88 9.37
N LEU A 82 -4.88 5.76 9.73
CA LEU A 82 -5.74 6.88 10.09
C LEU A 82 -5.75 7.17 11.59
N GLY A 83 -4.88 6.52 12.34
CA GLY A 83 -4.75 6.75 13.77
C GLY A 83 -4.32 8.19 14.06
N ASP A 84 -5.08 8.88 14.92
CA ASP A 84 -4.80 10.24 15.33
C ASP A 84 -4.28 10.22 16.77
N VAL A 85 -3.04 10.62 16.97
CA VAL A 85 -2.37 10.66 18.27
C VAL A 85 -2.02 12.09 18.69
N ARG A 86 -2.64 13.10 18.05
CA ARG A 86 -2.33 14.50 18.33
C ARG A 86 -2.77 14.94 19.73
N HIS A 87 -3.75 14.27 20.31
CA HIS A 87 -4.38 14.67 21.58
C HIS A 87 -4.25 13.61 22.68
N GLY A 88 -3.15 12.88 22.69
CA GLY A 88 -2.91 11.87 23.69
C GLY A 88 -2.15 10.69 23.13
N ARG A 89 -2.01 9.64 23.94
CA ARG A 89 -1.22 8.46 23.58
C ARG A 89 -2.06 7.28 23.08
N ARG A 90 -3.38 7.36 23.28
CA ARG A 90 -4.29 6.35 22.73
C ARG A 90 -4.75 6.84 21.35
N PRO A 91 -4.45 6.12 20.27
CA PRO A 91 -4.87 6.55 18.95
C PRO A 91 -6.39 6.60 18.82
N SER A 92 -6.89 7.65 18.16
CA SER A 92 -8.27 7.72 17.72
C SER A 92 -8.34 7.28 16.27
N PHE A 93 -9.29 6.40 15.93
CA PHE A 93 -9.51 5.92 14.58
C PHE A 93 -10.81 6.45 13.97
N SER A 94 -11.33 7.56 14.51
CA SER A 94 -12.59 8.13 14.05
C SER A 94 -12.58 8.60 12.60
N ASN A 95 -11.40 8.85 12.04
CA ASN A 95 -11.25 9.24 10.64
C ASN A 95 -11.20 8.07 9.66
N ALA A 96 -11.06 6.85 10.16
CA ALA A 96 -11.02 5.67 9.29
C ALA A 96 -12.42 5.36 8.73
N ALA A 97 -12.49 4.96 7.47
CA ALA A 97 -13.73 4.51 6.85
C ALA A 97 -14.25 3.25 7.55
N ARG A 98 -15.56 3.04 7.45
CA ARG A 98 -16.18 1.81 7.95
C ARG A 98 -15.68 0.60 7.14
N PRO A 99 -15.68 -0.60 7.75
CA PRO A 99 -15.11 -1.78 7.09
C PRO A 99 -15.65 -2.06 5.70
N GLU A 100 -16.95 -1.93 5.46
CA GLU A 100 -17.55 -2.23 4.16
C GLU A 100 -17.03 -1.28 3.08
N GLU A 101 -17.00 0.02 3.39
CA GLU A 101 -16.49 1.04 2.47
C GLU A 101 -14.98 0.90 2.27
N ALA A 102 -14.26 0.67 3.36
CA ALA A 102 -12.82 0.50 3.32
C ALA A 102 -12.43 -0.68 2.44
N ASN A 103 -13.10 -1.81 2.59
CA ASN A 103 -12.81 -3.00 1.79
C ASN A 103 -13.09 -2.76 0.30
N ALA A 104 -14.22 -2.12 -0.02
CA ALA A 104 -14.57 -1.84 -1.40
C ALA A 104 -13.53 -0.95 -2.08
N LEU A 105 -13.07 0.10 -1.42
CA LEU A 105 -12.07 1.02 -1.98
C LEU A 105 -10.67 0.40 -2.00
N TYR A 106 -10.33 -0.41 -1.01
CA TYR A 106 -9.09 -1.16 -1.01
C TYR A 106 -9.04 -2.14 -2.19
N GLU A 107 -10.12 -2.88 -2.44
CA GLU A 107 -10.19 -3.79 -3.58
C GLU A 107 -10.13 -3.03 -4.91
N ALA A 108 -10.79 -1.86 -4.99
CA ALA A 108 -10.71 -1.01 -6.17
C ALA A 108 -9.28 -0.55 -6.43
N PHE A 109 -8.52 -0.22 -5.38
CA PHE A 109 -7.11 0.11 -5.49
C PHE A 109 -6.31 -1.05 -6.08
N CYS A 110 -6.51 -2.26 -5.57
CA CYS A 110 -5.83 -3.44 -6.10
C CYS A 110 -6.18 -3.69 -7.57
N GLN A 111 -7.46 -3.54 -7.94
CA GLN A 111 -7.89 -3.73 -9.32
C GLN A 111 -7.30 -2.64 -10.25
N ALA A 112 -7.19 -1.41 -9.78
CA ALA A 112 -6.58 -0.33 -10.56
C ALA A 112 -5.12 -0.64 -10.90
N LEU A 113 -4.37 -1.20 -9.96
CA LEU A 113 -2.99 -1.63 -10.22
C LEU A 113 -2.94 -2.81 -11.20
N ARG A 114 -3.84 -3.78 -11.04
CA ARG A 114 -3.91 -4.92 -11.96
C ARG A 114 -4.26 -4.48 -13.39
N ALA A 115 -5.10 -3.46 -13.53
CA ALA A 115 -5.43 -2.89 -14.83
C ALA A 115 -4.22 -2.27 -15.52
N GLU A 116 -3.19 -1.90 -14.76
CA GLU A 116 -1.90 -1.42 -15.27
C GLU A 116 -0.92 -2.58 -15.55
N ASN A 117 -1.40 -3.81 -15.55
CA ASN A 117 -0.58 -5.02 -15.73
C ASN A 117 0.47 -5.23 -14.64
N ILE A 118 0.18 -4.75 -13.44
CA ILE A 118 1.03 -4.99 -12.27
C ILE A 118 0.44 -6.17 -11.50
N ARG A 119 1.27 -7.16 -11.17
CA ARG A 119 0.84 -8.27 -10.33
C ARG A 119 0.62 -7.76 -8.90
N VAL A 120 -0.55 -8.04 -8.34
CA VAL A 120 -0.91 -7.64 -6.99
C VAL A 120 -1.28 -8.86 -6.17
N GLU A 121 -0.56 -9.04 -5.04
CA GLU A 121 -0.88 -10.00 -4.00
C GLU A 121 -1.48 -9.24 -2.82
N THR A 122 -2.29 -9.90 -2.03
CA THR A 122 -3.00 -9.25 -0.91
C THR A 122 -2.88 -10.06 0.37
N GLY A 123 -3.15 -9.38 1.52
CA GLY A 123 -3.46 -10.06 2.77
C GLY A 123 -4.95 -10.42 2.82
N VAL A 124 -5.45 -10.65 4.02
CA VAL A 124 -6.86 -10.96 4.24
C VAL A 124 -7.48 -9.83 5.08
N PHE A 125 -8.50 -9.18 4.54
CA PHE A 125 -9.16 -8.04 5.17
C PHE A 125 -9.74 -8.40 6.53
N GLN A 126 -9.55 -7.53 7.52
CA GLN A 126 -10.05 -7.69 8.90
C GLN A 126 -9.53 -8.95 9.62
N THR A 127 -8.34 -9.39 9.32
CA THR A 127 -7.71 -10.49 10.07
C THR A 127 -6.45 -9.99 10.76
N ASP A 128 -5.99 -10.76 11.74
CA ASP A 128 -4.68 -10.55 12.33
C ASP A 128 -3.64 -11.13 11.36
N MET A 129 -2.73 -10.27 10.92
CA MET A 129 -1.73 -10.61 9.92
C MET A 129 -0.32 -10.37 10.45
N GLN A 130 0.59 -11.27 10.07
CA GLN A 130 2.02 -11.05 10.23
C GLN A 130 2.56 -10.60 8.88
N VAL A 131 2.99 -9.34 8.80
CA VAL A 131 3.53 -8.76 7.56
C VAL A 131 5.04 -8.69 7.69
N GLU A 132 5.72 -9.47 6.86
CA GLU A 132 7.19 -9.50 6.84
C GLU A 132 7.68 -8.89 5.54
N LEU A 133 8.72 -8.07 5.63
CA LEU A 133 9.30 -7.45 4.45
C LEU A 133 10.78 -7.16 4.65
N VAL A 134 11.50 -7.10 3.53
CA VAL A 134 12.84 -6.56 3.50
C VAL A 134 12.78 -5.25 2.71
N ASN A 135 12.89 -4.14 3.44
CA ASN A 135 12.87 -2.82 2.82
C ASN A 135 14.22 -2.55 2.16
N ASP A 136 14.19 -2.53 0.84
CA ASP A 136 15.38 -2.41 0.02
C ASP A 136 15.76 -0.94 -0.18
N GLY A 137 16.87 -0.57 0.41
CA GLY A 137 17.37 0.78 0.29
C GLY A 137 17.82 1.41 1.62
N PRO A 138 17.01 1.67 2.64
CA PRO A 138 15.55 1.60 2.64
C PRO A 138 14.89 2.72 1.82
N VAL A 139 13.73 2.44 1.29
CA VAL A 139 12.91 3.44 0.57
C VAL A 139 11.47 3.31 1.05
N THR A 140 10.95 4.38 1.64
CA THR A 140 9.59 4.46 2.15
C THR A 140 8.99 5.80 1.72
N ILE A 141 7.87 5.76 1.02
CA ILE A 141 7.19 6.93 0.50
C ILE A 141 5.77 6.98 1.06
N LEU A 142 5.38 8.15 1.55
CA LEU A 142 4.04 8.38 2.07
C LEU A 142 3.19 9.06 1.00
N LEU A 143 1.95 8.57 0.83
CA LEU A 143 0.98 9.14 -0.09
C LEU A 143 -0.29 9.48 0.67
N ASP A 144 -0.90 10.62 0.33
CA ASP A 144 -2.21 11.00 0.80
C ASP A 144 -2.98 11.62 -0.36
N SER A 145 -4.12 11.02 -0.73
CA SER A 145 -4.94 11.53 -1.82
C SER A 145 -5.46 12.95 -1.54
N ARG A 146 -5.55 13.33 -0.28
CA ARG A 146 -5.96 14.68 0.15
C ARG A 146 -4.77 15.62 0.32
N LYS A 147 -3.58 15.13 0.01
CA LYS A 147 -2.34 15.90 0.01
C LYS A 147 -2.04 16.52 1.38
N GLY A 148 -2.29 15.76 2.44
CA GLY A 148 -2.02 16.17 3.82
C GLY A 148 -0.54 16.14 4.18
N PHE A 149 0.25 15.51 3.36
CA PHE A 149 1.70 15.48 3.50
C PHE A 149 2.39 15.21 2.17
#